data_760c1b304d3d339ba22536b1c52b72e8
#
_entry.id   760c1b304d3d339ba22536b1c52b72e8
#
_cell.length_a   1.000
_cell.length_b   1.000
_cell.length_c   1.000
_cell.angle_alpha   90.00
_cell.angle_beta   90.00
_cell.angle_gamma   90.00
#
_symmetry.space_group_name_H-M   'P 1'
#
loop_
_entity.id
_entity.type
_entity.pdbx_description
1 polymer ?
#
loop_
_entity_poly.entity_id
_entity_poly.type
_entity_poly.pdbx_seq_one_letter_code
_entity_poly.pdbx_strand_id
1 'polypeptide(L)'
;MEILQSITDFFSAHGDTLAGPVCTVTRFLFPLLTLWILIRCARSLLGGRAQPETWALLALPGGVTIPVTHWENMIGRKKTCDVVIDFPTVSRAHAVLTRYDDGSWSIRDIGSKGGVSVNGQDAASSEVCYGDVISLGGVELTLLPLTAEQTAAQENARPPAGWAIRPGATLLILTLFQILTAAQLCFSTDAAGTVLAAFAALIAMEWLLFALLRSLRRTGYDVETVAFYLSTLGLAIGASDDPGGLWKIILTMAMGLVLFLV
;
A
#
# COMPACT_ATOMS: atom_id res chain seq x y z
N MET A 1 -11.54 -30.46 21.64
CA MET A 1 -11.17 -31.72 20.97
C MET A 1 -12.38 -32.40 20.34
N GLU A 2 -13.49 -32.53 21.03
CA GLU A 2 -14.73 -33.20 20.54
C GLU A 2 -15.31 -32.60 19.25
N ILE A 3 -15.34 -31.27 19.12
CA ILE A 3 -15.85 -30.59 17.91
C ILE A 3 -14.99 -30.92 16.66
N LEU A 4 -13.69 -30.91 16.82
CA LEU A 4 -12.78 -31.23 15.71
C LEU A 4 -12.93 -32.69 15.27
N GLN A 5 -13.11 -33.57 16.23
CA GLN A 5 -13.31 -34.99 16.00
C GLN A 5 -14.69 -35.26 15.32
N SER A 6 -15.74 -34.60 15.77
CA SER A 6 -17.07 -34.67 15.11
C SER A 6 -17.04 -34.14 13.66
N ILE A 7 -16.25 -33.08 13.37
CA ILE A 7 -16.09 -32.57 12.01
C ILE A 7 -15.30 -33.54 11.14
N THR A 8 -14.21 -34.14 11.64
CA THR A 8 -13.46 -35.14 10.91
C THR A 8 -14.27 -36.38 10.60
N ASP A 9 -15.07 -36.85 11.56
CA ASP A 9 -15.98 -38.00 11.36
C ASP A 9 -17.05 -37.70 10.31
N PHE A 10 -17.57 -36.46 10.27
CA PHE A 10 -18.48 -36.04 9.20
C PHE A 10 -17.85 -36.11 7.81
N PHE A 11 -16.61 -35.61 7.64
CA PHE A 11 -15.91 -35.68 6.35
C PHE A 11 -15.59 -37.09 5.92
N SER A 12 -15.20 -37.98 6.84
CA SER A 12 -14.96 -39.38 6.54
C SER A 12 -16.24 -40.15 6.20
N ALA A 13 -17.35 -39.86 6.85
CA ALA A 13 -18.65 -40.54 6.60
C ALA A 13 -19.32 -40.12 5.29
N HIS A 14 -19.08 -38.88 4.82
CA HIS A 14 -19.77 -38.33 3.63
C HIS A 14 -18.81 -38.07 2.47
N GLY A 15 -17.53 -38.44 2.57
CA GLY A 15 -16.51 -38.19 1.58
C GLY A 15 -16.91 -38.66 0.18
N ASP A 16 -17.31 -39.92 0.05
CA ASP A 16 -17.67 -40.54 -1.23
C ASP A 16 -18.85 -39.87 -1.93
N THR A 17 -19.80 -39.34 -1.16
CA THR A 17 -21.01 -38.72 -1.72
C THR A 17 -20.89 -37.27 -2.03
N LEU A 18 -20.10 -36.51 -1.26
CA LEU A 18 -20.00 -35.05 -1.36
C LEU A 18 -18.76 -34.57 -2.11
N ALA A 19 -17.69 -35.37 -2.19
CA ALA A 19 -16.46 -34.98 -2.87
C ALA A 19 -16.67 -34.60 -4.34
N GLY A 20 -17.47 -35.36 -5.08
CA GLY A 20 -17.76 -35.10 -6.50
C GLY A 20 -18.46 -33.76 -6.74
N PRO A 21 -19.62 -33.51 -6.12
CA PRO A 21 -20.32 -32.24 -6.23
C PRO A 21 -19.48 -31.05 -5.75
N VAL A 22 -18.80 -31.17 -4.61
CA VAL A 22 -17.94 -30.11 -4.04
C VAL A 22 -16.80 -29.81 -5.02
N CYS A 23 -16.10 -30.80 -5.53
CA CYS A 23 -15.02 -30.62 -6.51
C CYS A 23 -15.51 -29.93 -7.80
N THR A 24 -16.71 -30.26 -8.26
CA THR A 24 -17.31 -29.63 -9.44
C THR A 24 -17.63 -28.17 -9.21
N VAL A 25 -18.21 -27.82 -8.07
CA VAL A 25 -18.55 -26.43 -7.72
C VAL A 25 -17.27 -25.60 -7.50
N THR A 26 -16.32 -26.12 -6.74
CA THR A 26 -15.07 -25.40 -6.43
C THR A 26 -14.19 -25.17 -7.66
N ARG A 27 -14.21 -26.09 -8.64
CA ARG A 27 -13.52 -25.93 -9.91
C ARG A 27 -13.87 -24.64 -10.65
N PHE A 28 -15.13 -24.20 -10.58
CA PHE A 28 -15.57 -22.95 -11.20
C PHE A 28 -15.51 -21.77 -10.23
N LEU A 29 -15.82 -22.01 -8.95
CA LEU A 29 -15.88 -20.98 -7.95
C LEU A 29 -14.50 -20.41 -7.59
N PHE A 30 -13.46 -21.23 -7.50
CA PHE A 30 -12.11 -20.80 -7.15
C PHE A 30 -11.51 -19.80 -8.14
N PRO A 31 -11.52 -20.02 -9.46
CA PRO A 31 -11.04 -19.01 -10.41
C PRO A 31 -11.82 -17.70 -10.32
N LEU A 32 -13.12 -17.75 -10.09
CA LEU A 32 -13.96 -16.54 -9.93
C LEU A 32 -13.61 -15.76 -8.66
N LEU A 33 -13.47 -16.43 -7.53
CA LEU A 33 -13.07 -15.80 -6.26
C LEU A 33 -11.66 -15.22 -6.35
N THR A 34 -10.72 -15.98 -6.92
CA THR A 34 -9.35 -15.54 -7.19
C THR A 34 -9.31 -14.29 -8.04
N LEU A 35 -9.99 -14.33 -9.19
CA LEU A 35 -10.05 -13.19 -10.10
C LEU A 35 -10.67 -11.96 -9.42
N TRP A 36 -11.72 -12.17 -8.64
CA TRP A 36 -12.39 -11.10 -7.92
C TRP A 36 -11.47 -10.47 -6.86
N ILE A 37 -10.76 -11.28 -6.05
CA ILE A 37 -9.78 -10.81 -5.06
C ILE A 37 -8.67 -9.99 -5.76
N LEU A 38 -8.09 -10.55 -6.83
CA LEU A 38 -7.00 -9.90 -7.56
C LEU A 38 -7.43 -8.58 -8.22
N ILE A 39 -8.59 -8.56 -8.88
CA ILE A 39 -9.13 -7.33 -9.49
C ILE A 39 -9.37 -6.28 -8.40
N ARG A 40 -9.92 -6.68 -7.26
CA ARG A 40 -10.21 -5.78 -6.16
C ARG A 40 -8.94 -5.19 -5.56
N CYS A 41 -7.92 -6.01 -5.28
CA CYS A 41 -6.61 -5.55 -4.81
C CYS A 41 -5.92 -4.65 -5.85
N ALA A 42 -5.94 -5.05 -7.11
CA ALA A 42 -5.37 -4.25 -8.20
C ALA A 42 -6.06 -2.88 -8.33
N ARG A 43 -7.39 -2.84 -8.27
CA ARG A 43 -8.14 -1.57 -8.31
C ARG A 43 -7.87 -0.68 -7.10
N SER A 44 -7.68 -1.26 -5.92
CA SER A 44 -7.30 -0.53 -4.72
C SER A 44 -5.90 0.06 -4.84
N LEU A 45 -4.92 -0.74 -5.26
CA LEU A 45 -3.54 -0.32 -5.45
C LEU A 45 -3.37 0.69 -6.59
N LEU A 46 -4.08 0.51 -7.70
CA LEU A 46 -4.02 1.42 -8.86
C LEU A 46 -4.89 2.67 -8.66
N GLY A 47 -6.01 2.55 -7.97
CA GLY A 47 -6.92 3.66 -7.66
C GLY A 47 -6.38 4.59 -6.57
N GLY A 48 -5.42 4.12 -5.77
CA GLY A 48 -4.74 4.88 -4.73
C GLY A 48 -3.70 5.91 -5.23
N ARG A 49 -3.65 6.20 -6.53
CA ARG A 49 -2.97 7.41 -7.04
C ARG A 49 -3.78 8.63 -6.63
N ALA A 50 -3.75 8.94 -5.32
CA ALA A 50 -4.10 10.28 -4.86
C ALA A 50 -3.27 11.26 -5.68
N GLN A 51 -3.92 12.29 -6.24
CA GLN A 51 -3.16 13.41 -6.81
C GLN A 51 -2.21 13.87 -5.71
N PRO A 52 -0.92 14.09 -6.03
CA PRO A 52 0.04 14.51 -5.05
C PRO A 52 -0.49 15.76 -4.36
N GLU A 53 -0.51 15.75 -3.03
CA GLU A 53 -0.97 16.87 -2.24
C GLU A 53 -0.05 18.05 -2.49
N THR A 54 -0.60 19.15 -2.99
CA THR A 54 0.17 20.38 -3.19
C THR A 54 0.26 21.11 -1.86
N TRP A 55 1.46 21.41 -1.40
CA TRP A 55 1.68 22.07 -0.11
C TRP A 55 2.02 23.55 -0.23
N ALA A 56 2.61 23.92 -1.35
CA ALA A 56 2.97 25.29 -1.67
C ALA A 56 3.03 25.51 -3.18
N LEU A 57 3.13 26.73 -3.61
CA LEU A 57 3.33 27.14 -4.99
C LEU A 57 4.63 27.92 -5.10
N LEU A 58 5.42 27.63 -6.13
CA LEU A 58 6.54 28.48 -6.53
C LEU A 58 6.10 29.34 -7.69
N ALA A 59 6.01 30.65 -7.47
CA ALA A 59 5.70 31.62 -8.51
C ALA A 59 6.97 32.03 -9.23
N LEU A 60 6.96 31.93 -10.56
CA LEU A 60 8.04 32.38 -11.43
C LEU A 60 7.73 33.76 -11.99
N PRO A 61 8.76 34.49 -12.48
CA PRO A 61 8.54 35.69 -13.28
C PRO A 61 7.62 35.42 -14.46
N GLY A 62 6.63 36.27 -14.67
CA GLY A 62 5.62 36.07 -15.71
C GLY A 62 4.32 35.40 -15.25
N GLY A 63 4.14 35.16 -13.95
CA GLY A 63 2.89 34.69 -13.36
C GLY A 63 2.66 33.16 -13.44
N VAL A 64 3.66 32.42 -13.88
CA VAL A 64 3.60 30.96 -13.90
C VAL A 64 3.82 30.45 -12.49
N THR A 65 2.95 29.55 -12.01
CA THR A 65 3.08 28.90 -10.72
C THR A 65 3.33 27.40 -10.88
N ILE A 66 4.28 26.85 -10.14
CA ILE A 66 4.62 25.42 -10.13
C ILE A 66 4.26 24.84 -8.76
N PRO A 67 3.44 23.77 -8.70
CA PRO A 67 3.07 23.16 -7.43
C PRO A 67 4.26 22.41 -6.81
N VAL A 68 4.41 22.54 -5.50
CA VAL A 68 5.36 21.80 -4.66
C VAL A 68 4.61 20.66 -3.99
N THR A 69 4.97 19.42 -4.33
CA THR A 69 4.16 18.22 -4.02
C THR A 69 4.90 17.15 -3.24
N HIS A 70 6.20 17.28 -3.03
CA HIS A 70 7.04 16.32 -2.31
C HIS A 70 7.65 16.96 -1.06
N TRP A 71 8.05 16.12 -0.09
CA TRP A 71 8.81 16.58 1.08
C TRP A 71 10.15 17.21 0.69
N GLU A 72 10.81 16.60 -0.30
CA GLU A 72 12.01 17.14 -0.93
C GLU A 72 11.71 17.33 -2.42
N ASN A 73 11.87 18.56 -2.91
CA ASN A 73 11.65 18.89 -4.31
C ASN A 73 12.97 19.33 -4.92
N MET A 74 13.46 18.57 -5.86
CA MET A 74 14.63 18.96 -6.63
C MET A 74 14.27 20.02 -7.66
N ILE A 75 14.95 21.16 -7.60
CA ILE A 75 14.76 22.29 -8.51
C ILE A 75 15.91 22.34 -9.49
N GLY A 76 15.63 22.49 -10.77
CA GLY A 76 16.65 22.61 -11.78
C GLY A 76 16.13 22.63 -13.20
N ARG A 77 17.06 22.75 -14.17
CA ARG A 77 16.72 22.81 -15.60
C ARG A 77 16.44 21.43 -16.22
N LYS A 78 16.86 20.33 -15.56
CA LYS A 78 16.65 18.99 -16.11
C LYS A 78 15.19 18.59 -15.96
N LYS A 79 14.61 17.99 -17.01
CA LYS A 79 13.21 17.51 -17.03
C LYS A 79 12.90 16.41 -15.99
N THR A 80 13.92 15.84 -15.34
CA THR A 80 13.76 14.87 -14.25
C THR A 80 13.73 15.50 -12.87
N CYS A 81 13.81 16.85 -12.76
CA CYS A 81 13.58 17.57 -11.51
C CYS A 81 12.09 17.66 -11.23
N ASP A 82 11.73 17.75 -9.96
CA ASP A 82 10.33 17.91 -9.51
C ASP A 82 9.81 19.30 -9.91
N VAL A 83 10.67 20.31 -9.80
CA VAL A 83 10.42 21.69 -10.25
C VAL A 83 11.38 22.00 -11.38
N VAL A 84 10.84 22.05 -12.60
CA VAL A 84 11.63 22.31 -13.81
C VAL A 84 11.63 23.80 -14.15
N ILE A 85 12.81 24.41 -14.14
CA ILE A 85 13.03 25.82 -14.51
C ILE A 85 13.92 25.86 -15.73
N ASP A 86 13.35 26.02 -16.91
CA ASP A 86 14.07 25.96 -18.18
C ASP A 86 14.73 27.31 -18.54
N PHE A 87 15.69 27.72 -17.72
CA PHE A 87 16.54 28.89 -17.97
C PHE A 87 18.01 28.49 -18.08
N PRO A 88 18.78 29.08 -19.02
CA PRO A 88 20.19 28.71 -19.25
C PRO A 88 21.10 28.93 -18.03
N THR A 89 20.75 29.91 -17.17
CA THR A 89 21.50 30.25 -15.95
C THR A 89 21.26 29.28 -14.82
N VAL A 90 20.14 28.52 -14.87
CA VAL A 90 19.80 27.50 -13.86
C VAL A 90 20.57 26.20 -14.17
N SER A 91 21.24 25.64 -13.16
CA SER A 91 21.94 24.35 -13.27
C SER A 91 20.96 23.19 -13.51
N ARG A 92 21.44 22.09 -14.09
CA ARG A 92 20.62 20.88 -14.36
C ARG A 92 19.94 20.33 -13.13
N ALA A 93 20.67 20.27 -12.02
CA ALA A 93 20.18 20.11 -10.66
C ALA A 93 20.76 21.30 -9.90
N HIS A 94 19.94 22.17 -9.34
CA HIS A 94 20.38 23.45 -8.80
C HIS A 94 20.24 23.50 -7.28
N ALA A 95 19.07 23.25 -6.78
CA ALA A 95 18.75 23.31 -5.37
C ALA A 95 17.73 22.25 -4.97
N VAL A 96 17.63 21.99 -3.68
CA VAL A 96 16.55 21.17 -3.07
C VAL A 96 15.76 22.04 -2.12
N LEU A 97 14.45 22.08 -2.32
CA LEU A 97 13.48 22.70 -1.42
C LEU A 97 12.86 21.59 -0.57
N THR A 98 13.07 21.67 0.74
CA THR A 98 12.62 20.67 1.71
C THR A 98 11.54 21.27 2.62
N ARG A 99 10.46 20.51 2.84
CA ARG A 99 9.45 20.79 3.86
C ARG A 99 9.68 19.89 5.06
N TYR A 100 9.63 20.46 6.26
CA TYR A 100 9.74 19.72 7.52
C TYR A 100 8.36 19.41 8.14
N ASP A 101 8.34 18.49 9.10
CA ASP A 101 7.10 18.04 9.77
C ASP A 101 6.38 19.16 10.54
N ASP A 102 7.12 20.15 11.00
CA ASP A 102 6.60 21.36 11.65
C ASP A 102 5.99 22.37 10.68
N GLY A 103 6.08 22.10 9.37
CA GLY A 103 5.58 22.96 8.30
C GLY A 103 6.57 24.03 7.84
N SER A 104 7.76 24.10 8.41
CA SER A 104 8.84 24.99 7.95
C SER A 104 9.44 24.53 6.61
N TRP A 105 10.07 25.43 5.89
CA TRP A 105 10.73 25.18 4.62
C TRP A 105 12.19 25.56 4.69
N SER A 106 13.02 24.82 3.99
CA SER A 106 14.41 25.19 3.76
C SER A 106 14.79 24.96 2.29
N ILE A 107 15.70 25.78 1.81
CA ILE A 107 16.33 25.59 0.51
C ILE A 107 17.82 25.36 0.68
N ARG A 108 18.39 24.44 -0.10
CA ARG A 108 19.81 24.11 -0.10
C ARG A 108 20.36 24.04 -1.52
N ASP A 109 21.46 24.71 -1.75
CA ASP A 109 22.24 24.58 -2.98
C ASP A 109 22.92 23.20 -3.01
N ILE A 110 22.85 22.52 -4.16
CA ILE A 110 23.46 21.20 -4.36
C ILE A 110 24.66 21.26 -5.32
N GLY A 111 25.41 22.36 -5.29
CA GLY A 111 26.57 22.60 -6.13
C GLY A 111 26.24 23.25 -7.48
N SER A 112 25.33 24.22 -7.43
CA SER A 112 24.95 24.97 -8.62
C SER A 112 26.07 25.88 -9.12
N LYS A 113 26.01 26.29 -10.40
CA LYS A 113 26.97 27.24 -10.98
C LYS A 113 26.61 28.69 -10.67
N GLY A 114 25.32 28.97 -10.53
CA GLY A 114 24.80 30.32 -10.36
C GLY A 114 24.50 30.69 -8.90
N GLY A 115 24.65 29.76 -7.96
CA GLY A 115 24.34 29.96 -6.55
C GLY A 115 22.86 30.10 -6.26
N VAL A 116 22.53 30.03 -4.96
CA VAL A 116 21.21 30.26 -4.41
C VAL A 116 21.28 31.48 -3.51
N SER A 117 20.34 32.41 -3.66
CA SER A 117 20.14 33.47 -2.67
C SER A 117 18.70 33.56 -2.22
N VAL A 118 18.48 33.95 -0.97
CA VAL A 118 17.18 34.17 -0.37
C VAL A 118 17.09 35.62 0.07
N ASN A 119 16.09 36.35 -0.45
CA ASN A 119 15.92 37.78 -0.19
C ASN A 119 17.18 38.61 -0.48
N GLY A 120 17.94 38.23 -1.51
CA GLY A 120 19.18 38.90 -1.93
C GLY A 120 20.42 38.53 -1.11
N GLN A 121 20.35 37.59 -0.18
CA GLN A 121 21.49 37.07 0.56
C GLN A 121 21.90 35.70 0.03
N ASP A 122 23.13 35.54 -0.38
CA ASP A 122 23.66 34.27 -0.86
C ASP A 122 23.72 33.26 0.28
N ALA A 123 23.22 32.07 0.04
CA ALA A 123 23.13 31.00 1.03
C ALA A 123 23.35 29.62 0.41
N ALA A 124 24.27 28.85 1.01
CA ALA A 124 24.39 27.43 0.68
C ALA A 124 23.20 26.63 1.24
N SER A 125 22.60 27.08 2.35
CA SER A 125 21.37 26.57 2.93
C SER A 125 20.72 27.68 3.73
N SER A 126 19.39 27.86 3.61
CA SER A 126 18.61 28.85 4.32
C SER A 126 17.21 28.35 4.61
N GLU A 127 16.63 28.76 5.73
CA GLU A 127 15.20 28.67 5.94
C GLU A 127 14.46 29.62 5.01
N VAL A 128 13.27 29.25 4.58
CA VAL A 128 12.43 30.01 3.67
C VAL A 128 11.02 30.11 4.22
N CYS A 129 10.49 31.31 4.23
CA CYS A 129 9.09 31.58 4.61
C CYS A 129 8.23 31.89 3.40
N TYR A 130 6.92 31.78 3.56
CA TYR A 130 6.00 32.22 2.52
C TYR A 130 6.16 33.72 2.22
N GLY A 131 6.28 34.04 0.96
CA GLY A 131 6.57 35.40 0.48
C GLY A 131 8.03 35.70 0.24
N ASP A 132 8.96 34.84 0.68
CA ASP A 132 10.38 35.02 0.42
C ASP A 132 10.71 34.84 -1.07
N VAL A 133 11.65 35.66 -1.53
CA VAL A 133 12.17 35.60 -2.91
C VAL A 133 13.44 34.75 -2.93
N ILE A 134 13.39 33.66 -3.66
CA ILE A 134 14.49 32.72 -3.84
C ILE A 134 15.06 32.99 -5.24
N SER A 135 16.34 33.32 -5.34
CA SER A 135 17.00 33.46 -6.65
C SER A 135 17.90 32.26 -6.95
N LEU A 136 17.70 31.65 -8.10
CA LEU A 136 18.45 30.50 -8.59
C LEU A 136 19.20 30.89 -9.88
N GLY A 137 20.46 31.22 -9.75
CA GLY A 137 21.24 31.69 -10.90
C GLY A 137 20.63 32.93 -11.57
N GLY A 138 20.06 33.85 -10.80
CA GLY A 138 19.45 35.09 -11.29
C GLY A 138 17.94 34.92 -11.70
N VAL A 139 17.37 33.75 -11.57
CA VAL A 139 15.91 33.55 -11.74
C VAL A 139 15.22 33.63 -10.40
N GLU A 140 14.35 34.59 -10.23
CA GLU A 140 13.62 34.83 -8.97
C GLU A 140 12.36 33.95 -8.91
N LEU A 141 12.17 33.30 -7.77
CA LEU A 141 11.02 32.49 -7.44
C LEU A 141 10.45 32.98 -6.12
N THR A 142 9.15 33.00 -5.98
CA THR A 142 8.50 33.32 -4.68
C THR A 142 7.75 32.10 -4.17
N LEU A 143 8.01 31.74 -2.91
CA LEU A 143 7.27 30.67 -2.24
C LEU A 143 5.93 31.21 -1.75
N LEU A 144 4.84 30.66 -2.27
CA LEU A 144 3.49 31.10 -1.95
C LEU A 144 2.68 29.98 -1.25
N PRO A 145 1.84 30.33 -0.25
CA PRO A 145 0.88 29.38 0.29
C PRO A 145 -0.23 29.11 -0.73
N LEU A 146 -0.94 28.00 -0.57
CA LEU A 146 -2.16 27.75 -1.33
C LEU A 146 -3.25 28.76 -0.93
N THR A 147 -4.03 29.21 -1.90
CA THR A 147 -5.21 30.01 -1.62
C THR A 147 -6.32 29.14 -1.01
N ALA A 148 -7.26 29.76 -0.29
CA ALA A 148 -8.39 29.05 0.29
C ALA A 148 -9.21 28.28 -0.76
N GLU A 149 -9.36 28.84 -1.96
CA GLU A 149 -10.03 28.17 -3.10
C GLU A 149 -9.26 26.94 -3.56
N GLN A 150 -7.93 27.01 -3.67
CA GLN A 150 -7.08 25.89 -4.07
C GLN A 150 -7.09 24.78 -3.03
N THR A 151 -7.07 25.14 -1.74
CA THR A 151 -7.19 24.19 -0.64
C THR A 151 -8.55 23.48 -0.66
N ALA A 152 -9.64 24.23 -0.85
CA ALA A 152 -10.97 23.68 -0.95
C ALA A 152 -11.15 22.81 -2.21
N ALA A 153 -10.57 23.22 -3.34
CA ALA A 153 -10.56 22.42 -4.57
C ALA A 153 -9.79 21.11 -4.39
N GLN A 154 -8.67 21.15 -3.67
CA GLN A 154 -7.87 19.95 -3.37
C GLN A 154 -8.61 19.00 -2.39
N GLU A 155 -9.28 19.53 -1.38
CA GLU A 155 -10.14 18.74 -0.49
C GLU A 155 -11.31 18.11 -1.23
N ASN A 156 -11.97 18.84 -2.14
CA ASN A 156 -13.05 18.34 -2.96
C ASN A 156 -12.58 17.34 -4.03
N ALA A 157 -11.35 17.44 -4.50
CA ALA A 157 -10.74 16.50 -5.44
C ALA A 157 -10.28 15.20 -4.75
N ARG A 158 -10.17 15.17 -3.42
CA ARG A 158 -9.95 13.93 -2.68
C ARG A 158 -11.15 13.01 -2.92
N PRO A 159 -10.93 11.77 -3.42
CA PRO A 159 -12.03 10.84 -3.58
C PRO A 159 -12.74 10.67 -2.23
N PRO A 160 -14.08 10.75 -2.19
CA PRO A 160 -14.82 10.61 -0.94
C PRO A 160 -14.41 9.31 -0.26
N ALA A 161 -14.23 9.35 1.05
CA ALA A 161 -13.78 8.21 1.87
C ALA A 161 -14.62 6.92 1.67
N GLY A 162 -15.79 7.03 1.04
CA GLY A 162 -16.67 5.91 0.66
C GLY A 162 -16.21 5.09 -0.56
N TRP A 163 -15.26 5.59 -1.35
CA TRP A 163 -14.68 4.84 -2.48
C TRP A 163 -13.48 3.96 -2.05
N ALA A 164 -12.97 4.16 -0.85
CA ALA A 164 -12.01 3.23 -0.27
C ALA A 164 -12.70 1.85 -0.17
N ILE A 165 -12.19 0.89 -0.94
CA ILE A 165 -12.62 -0.49 -0.89
C ILE A 165 -12.48 -0.92 0.56
N ARG A 166 -13.61 -1.26 1.22
CA ARG A 166 -13.60 -1.66 2.64
C ARG A 166 -12.71 -2.91 2.76
N PRO A 167 -11.56 -2.85 3.43
CA PRO A 167 -10.62 -3.98 3.49
C PRO A 167 -11.27 -5.21 4.14
N GLY A 168 -12.17 -5.01 5.11
CA GLY A 168 -12.90 -6.11 5.73
C GLY A 168 -13.75 -6.95 4.79
N ALA A 169 -14.28 -6.37 3.69
CA ALA A 169 -15.04 -7.16 2.72
C ALA A 169 -14.12 -8.05 1.86
N THR A 170 -12.91 -7.59 1.53
CA THR A 170 -11.92 -8.41 0.82
C THR A 170 -11.43 -9.54 1.70
N LEU A 171 -11.20 -9.25 2.98
CA LEU A 171 -10.82 -10.22 3.99
C LEU A 171 -11.88 -11.33 4.15
N LEU A 172 -13.17 -10.97 4.24
CA LEU A 172 -14.25 -11.95 4.33
C LEU A 172 -14.29 -12.90 3.14
N ILE A 173 -14.04 -12.40 1.93
CA ILE A 173 -14.02 -13.24 0.73
C ILE A 173 -12.78 -14.13 0.71
N LEU A 174 -11.63 -13.63 1.18
CA LEU A 174 -10.43 -14.45 1.34
C LEU A 174 -10.68 -15.56 2.38
N THR A 175 -11.29 -15.23 3.52
CA THR A 175 -11.69 -16.22 4.53
C THR A 175 -12.63 -17.27 3.96
N LEU A 176 -13.62 -16.87 3.15
CA LEU A 176 -14.51 -17.81 2.46
C LEU A 176 -13.73 -18.73 1.51
N PHE A 177 -12.81 -18.18 0.74
CA PHE A 177 -11.93 -18.95 -0.15
C PHE A 177 -11.08 -19.96 0.64
N GLN A 178 -10.53 -19.58 1.79
CA GLN A 178 -9.75 -20.45 2.68
C GLN A 178 -10.60 -21.58 3.26
N ILE A 179 -11.82 -21.29 3.71
CA ILE A 179 -12.75 -22.30 4.24
C ILE A 179 -13.11 -23.31 3.16
N LEU A 180 -13.44 -22.85 1.95
CA LEU A 180 -13.76 -23.73 0.82
C LEU A 180 -12.57 -24.60 0.41
N THR A 181 -11.36 -24.04 0.42
CA THR A 181 -10.11 -24.78 0.13
C THR A 181 -9.86 -25.84 1.18
N ALA A 182 -10.00 -25.50 2.47
CA ALA A 182 -9.88 -26.46 3.56
C ALA A 182 -10.90 -27.60 3.46
N ALA A 183 -12.16 -27.25 3.19
CA ALA A 183 -13.23 -28.25 3.04
C ALA A 183 -12.92 -29.22 1.87
N GLN A 184 -12.48 -28.70 0.72
CA GLN A 184 -12.12 -29.54 -0.42
C GLN A 184 -10.96 -30.50 -0.10
N LEU A 185 -9.92 -29.98 0.59
CA LEU A 185 -8.78 -30.80 0.99
C LEU A 185 -9.17 -31.88 2.01
N CYS A 186 -10.09 -31.59 2.92
CA CYS A 186 -10.60 -32.59 3.88
C CYS A 186 -11.32 -33.77 3.20
N PHE A 187 -11.90 -33.57 2.01
CA PHE A 187 -12.48 -34.67 1.22
C PHE A 187 -11.44 -35.47 0.43
N SER A 188 -10.24 -34.92 0.21
CA SER A 188 -9.20 -35.53 -0.62
C SER A 188 -8.02 -36.07 0.17
N THR A 189 -7.94 -35.85 1.48
CA THR A 189 -6.83 -36.28 2.34
C THR A 189 -7.34 -36.98 3.60
N ASP A 190 -6.64 -38.02 4.05
CA ASP A 190 -6.95 -38.72 5.30
C ASP A 190 -6.59 -37.91 6.57
N ALA A 191 -5.96 -36.75 6.40
CA ALA A 191 -5.49 -35.88 7.51
C ALA A 191 -6.38 -34.65 7.73
N ALA A 192 -7.71 -34.79 7.60
CA ALA A 192 -8.66 -33.67 7.68
C ALA A 192 -8.48 -32.81 8.94
N GLY A 193 -8.20 -33.41 10.09
CA GLY A 193 -7.98 -32.67 11.34
C GLY A 193 -6.76 -31.75 11.29
N THR A 194 -5.65 -32.18 10.69
CA THR A 194 -4.44 -31.38 10.53
C THR A 194 -4.64 -30.22 9.56
N VAL A 195 -5.35 -30.51 8.44
CA VAL A 195 -5.70 -29.50 7.42
C VAL A 195 -6.58 -28.41 8.04
N LEU A 196 -7.67 -28.79 8.74
CA LEU A 196 -8.57 -27.84 9.38
C LEU A 196 -7.83 -26.98 10.42
N ALA A 197 -6.96 -27.58 11.25
CA ALA A 197 -6.21 -26.85 12.24
C ALA A 197 -5.23 -25.85 11.60
N ALA A 198 -4.55 -26.24 10.51
CA ALA A 198 -3.63 -25.36 9.81
C ALA A 198 -4.33 -24.16 9.13
N PHE A 199 -5.46 -24.41 8.46
CA PHE A 199 -6.25 -23.32 7.85
C PHE A 199 -6.91 -22.42 8.91
N ALA A 200 -7.37 -22.97 10.04
CA ALA A 200 -7.87 -22.18 11.16
C ALA A 200 -6.79 -21.26 11.74
N ALA A 201 -5.54 -21.76 11.87
CA ALA A 201 -4.40 -20.96 12.32
C ALA A 201 -4.07 -19.83 11.31
N LEU A 202 -4.13 -20.11 10.01
CA LEU A 202 -3.91 -19.11 8.95
C LEU A 202 -4.98 -18.00 9.02
N ILE A 203 -6.25 -18.37 9.13
CA ILE A 203 -7.38 -17.43 9.26
C ILE A 203 -7.20 -16.59 10.54
N ALA A 204 -6.84 -17.22 11.65
CA ALA A 204 -6.63 -16.51 12.91
C ALA A 204 -5.49 -15.48 12.80
N MET A 205 -4.37 -15.82 12.17
CA MET A 205 -3.25 -14.89 11.92
C MET A 205 -3.68 -13.71 11.05
N GLU A 206 -4.46 -13.96 10.01
CA GLU A 206 -4.98 -12.95 9.10
C GLU A 206 -5.87 -11.93 9.83
N TRP A 207 -6.85 -12.40 10.61
CA TRP A 207 -7.75 -11.54 11.36
C TRP A 207 -7.06 -10.82 12.52
N LEU A 208 -6.09 -11.46 13.16
CA LEU A 208 -5.27 -10.83 14.21
C LEU A 208 -4.44 -9.67 13.64
N LEU A 209 -3.77 -9.89 12.49
CA LEU A 209 -3.01 -8.84 11.82
C LEU A 209 -3.92 -7.69 11.40
N PHE A 210 -5.09 -8.00 10.82
CA PHE A 210 -6.06 -6.98 10.44
C PHE A 210 -6.51 -6.14 11.64
N ALA A 211 -6.84 -6.78 12.78
CA ALA A 211 -7.23 -6.07 14.00
C ALA A 211 -6.09 -5.19 14.53
N LEU A 212 -4.85 -5.69 14.50
CA LEU A 212 -3.67 -4.94 14.92
C LEU A 212 -3.41 -3.72 14.04
N LEU A 213 -3.39 -3.88 12.71
CA LEU A 213 -3.16 -2.78 11.77
C LEU A 213 -4.28 -1.74 11.83
N ARG A 214 -5.52 -2.18 12.06
CA ARG A 214 -6.65 -1.28 12.28
C ARG A 214 -6.49 -0.47 13.57
N SER A 215 -5.98 -1.07 14.65
CA SER A 215 -5.70 -0.34 15.90
C SER A 215 -4.59 0.71 15.73
N LEU A 216 -3.64 0.46 14.83
CA LEU A 216 -2.59 1.40 14.41
C LEU A 216 -3.06 2.44 13.38
N ARG A 217 -4.38 2.53 13.12
CA ARG A 217 -5.01 3.44 12.15
C ARG A 217 -4.51 3.28 10.70
N ARG A 218 -3.92 2.16 10.33
CA ARG A 218 -3.60 1.87 8.93
C ARG A 218 -4.87 1.62 8.14
N THR A 219 -4.99 2.22 6.95
CA THR A 219 -6.19 2.17 6.10
C THR A 219 -6.09 1.16 4.96
N GLY A 220 -4.88 0.82 4.53
CA GLY A 220 -4.62 -0.15 3.46
C GLY A 220 -4.34 -1.54 4.01
N TYR A 221 -4.89 -2.60 3.37
CA TYR A 221 -4.68 -4.02 3.71
C TYR A 221 -4.57 -4.89 2.45
N ASP A 222 -4.26 -4.28 1.31
CA ASP A 222 -4.33 -4.97 0.03
C ASP A 222 -3.12 -5.88 -0.21
N VAL A 223 -1.93 -5.43 0.21
CA VAL A 223 -0.68 -6.20 0.09
C VAL A 223 -0.73 -7.42 1.01
N GLU A 224 -1.19 -7.24 2.25
CA GLU A 224 -1.38 -8.29 3.22
C GLU A 224 -2.42 -9.32 2.73
N THR A 225 -3.52 -8.87 2.12
CA THR A 225 -4.52 -9.75 1.52
C THR A 225 -3.93 -10.63 0.43
N VAL A 226 -3.10 -10.07 -0.47
CA VAL A 226 -2.42 -10.85 -1.52
C VAL A 226 -1.42 -11.83 -0.90
N ALA A 227 -0.67 -11.41 0.13
CA ALA A 227 0.26 -12.29 0.83
C ALA A 227 -0.46 -13.49 1.49
N PHE A 228 -1.57 -13.26 2.18
CA PHE A 228 -2.39 -14.35 2.77
C PHE A 228 -3.05 -15.22 1.71
N TYR A 229 -3.46 -14.65 0.58
CA TYR A 229 -3.97 -15.43 -0.55
C TYR A 229 -2.88 -16.39 -1.09
N LEU A 230 -1.65 -15.90 -1.33
CA LEU A 230 -0.53 -16.74 -1.76
C LEU A 230 -0.15 -17.78 -0.72
N SER A 231 -0.20 -17.41 0.57
CA SER A 231 -0.01 -18.33 1.69
C SER A 231 -1.04 -19.44 1.72
N THR A 232 -2.30 -19.12 1.39
CA THR A 232 -3.39 -20.11 1.25
C THR A 232 -3.08 -21.13 0.15
N LEU A 233 -2.59 -20.68 -1.01
CA LEU A 233 -2.18 -21.57 -2.11
C LEU A 233 -1.00 -22.45 -1.69
N GLY A 234 0.02 -21.87 -1.04
CA GLY A 234 1.17 -22.62 -0.53
C GLY A 234 0.76 -23.68 0.50
N LEU A 235 -0.15 -23.34 1.41
CA LEU A 235 -0.69 -24.28 2.39
C LEU A 235 -1.51 -25.40 1.74
N ALA A 236 -2.29 -25.06 0.68
CA ALA A 236 -3.08 -26.05 -0.06
C ALA A 236 -2.18 -27.06 -0.80
N ILE A 237 -1.09 -26.59 -1.42
CA ILE A 237 -0.10 -27.47 -2.06
C ILE A 237 0.57 -28.35 -1.01
N GLY A 238 1.03 -27.77 0.11
CA GLY A 238 1.65 -28.53 1.20
C GLY A 238 0.71 -29.58 1.80
N ALA A 239 -0.59 -29.28 1.91
CA ALA A 239 -1.59 -30.23 2.42
C ALA A 239 -1.82 -31.42 1.47
N SER A 240 -1.63 -31.22 0.17
CA SER A 240 -1.74 -32.29 -0.83
C SER A 240 -0.50 -33.17 -0.90
N ASP A 241 0.69 -32.63 -0.56
CA ASP A 241 1.97 -33.33 -0.67
C ASP A 241 2.35 -34.02 0.67
N ASP A 242 2.44 -33.27 1.76
CA ASP A 242 2.76 -33.73 3.12
C ASP A 242 1.84 -33.07 4.16
N PRO A 243 0.68 -33.65 4.48
CA PRO A 243 -0.21 -33.11 5.50
C PRO A 243 0.44 -33.02 6.90
N GLY A 244 1.41 -33.88 7.20
CA GLY A 244 2.14 -33.87 8.48
C GLY A 244 3.09 -32.69 8.63
N GLY A 245 3.58 -32.15 7.53
CA GLY A 245 4.50 -31.01 7.47
C GLY A 245 3.85 -29.64 7.57
N LEU A 246 2.52 -29.53 7.56
CA LEU A 246 1.79 -28.24 7.54
C LEU A 246 2.17 -27.30 8.68
N TRP A 247 2.48 -27.83 9.86
CA TRP A 247 2.89 -27.01 11.00
C TRP A 247 4.21 -26.27 10.78
N LYS A 248 5.12 -26.82 9.97
CA LYS A 248 6.36 -26.13 9.58
C LYS A 248 6.04 -24.90 8.73
N ILE A 249 5.08 -25.04 7.81
CA ILE A 249 4.63 -23.94 6.95
C ILE A 249 3.97 -22.84 7.79
N ILE A 250 3.06 -23.21 8.69
CA ILE A 250 2.39 -22.24 9.61
C ILE A 250 3.43 -21.54 10.50
N LEU A 251 4.40 -22.26 11.03
CA LEU A 251 5.46 -21.67 11.87
C LEU A 251 6.33 -20.68 11.09
N THR A 252 6.70 -20.99 9.85
CA THR A 252 7.47 -20.07 8.99
C THR A 252 6.68 -18.83 8.63
N MET A 253 5.37 -18.98 8.37
CA MET A 253 4.48 -17.84 8.15
C MET A 253 4.36 -16.96 9.40
N ALA A 254 4.20 -17.55 10.58
CA ALA A 254 4.13 -16.81 11.84
C ALA A 254 5.44 -16.06 12.12
N MET A 255 6.60 -16.68 11.87
CA MET A 255 7.89 -16.00 11.98
C MET A 255 8.02 -14.83 11.00
N GLY A 256 7.60 -15.01 9.74
CA GLY A 256 7.57 -13.94 8.75
C GLY A 256 6.67 -12.78 9.17
N LEU A 257 5.52 -13.08 9.76
CA LEU A 257 4.59 -12.07 10.27
C LEU A 257 5.22 -11.26 11.44
N VAL A 258 5.91 -11.93 12.36
CA VAL A 258 6.62 -11.25 13.47
C VAL A 258 7.70 -10.33 12.91
N LEU A 259 8.49 -10.78 11.93
CA LEU A 259 9.52 -9.95 11.28
C LEU A 259 8.92 -8.77 10.50
N PHE A 260 7.73 -8.92 9.98
CA PHE A 260 7.02 -7.83 9.29
C PHE A 260 6.53 -6.74 10.26
N LEU A 261 6.28 -7.09 11.52
CA LEU A 261 5.77 -6.17 12.55
C LEU A 261 6.87 -5.44 13.32
N VAL A 262 8.11 -5.93 13.28
CA VAL A 262 9.31 -5.33 13.92
C VAL A 262 9.97 -4.34 12.98
#